data_7cad9b25cd7d4a956b2b9e03b504426a
#
_entry.id   7cad9b25cd7d4a956b2b9e03b504426a
#
_cell.length_a   1.000
_cell.length_b   1.000
_cell.length_c   1.000
_cell.angle_alpha   90.00
_cell.angle_beta   90.00
_cell.angle_gamma   90.00
#
_symmetry.space_group_name_H-M   'P 1'
#
loop_
_entity.id
_entity.type
_entity.pdbx_description
1 polymer ?
#
loop_
_entity_poly.entity_id
_entity_poly.type
_entity_poly.pdbx_seq_one_letter_code
_entity_poly.pdbx_strand_id
1 'polypeptide(L)'
;KDADIAILFVNPSSGDYFTATAGYLELDICEGKEVPNVDDFCRPMKETHLETTLTGTHKIAEIAAAVHAKGGKVIANINFPLAWLVGNVERNVDALLAGFETYPAATLDVIFGRYNPTGKLPITLPKGDEVLAVNADGVCISPNDVPGYDKDQYMPAELKDENGKAYAYRDANGNYYELNFGLSY
;
A
#
# COMPACT_ATOMS: atom_id res chain seq x y z
N LYS A 1 -26.81 1.80 10.90
CA LYS A 1 -26.95 0.36 10.69
C LYS A 1 -25.93 -0.30 11.57
N ASP A 2 -26.32 -1.33 12.28
CA ASP A 2 -25.50 -2.01 13.26
C ASP A 2 -24.81 -3.18 12.56
N ALA A 3 -23.57 -2.97 12.13
CA ALA A 3 -22.74 -4.01 11.55
C ALA A 3 -21.60 -4.32 12.53
N ASP A 4 -21.45 -5.59 12.87
CA ASP A 4 -20.36 -6.07 13.73
C ASP A 4 -19.02 -6.12 12.96
N ILE A 5 -19.09 -6.31 11.65
CA ILE A 5 -17.91 -6.38 10.76
C ILE A 5 -18.20 -5.60 9.48
N ALA A 6 -17.26 -4.77 9.06
CA ALA A 6 -17.23 -4.18 7.74
C ALA A 6 -16.09 -4.81 6.93
N ILE A 7 -16.40 -5.27 5.72
CA ILE A 7 -15.42 -5.81 4.78
C ILE A 7 -15.32 -4.82 3.61
N LEU A 8 -14.14 -4.26 3.42
CA LEU A 8 -13.85 -3.27 2.39
C LEU A 8 -13.06 -3.94 1.27
N PHE A 9 -13.61 -3.97 0.07
CA PHE A 9 -12.87 -4.36 -1.13
C PHE A 9 -12.30 -3.09 -1.75
N VAL A 10 -10.98 -2.96 -1.69
CA VAL A 10 -10.24 -1.78 -2.13
C VAL A 10 -9.52 -2.12 -3.43
N ASN A 11 -9.86 -1.41 -4.48
CA ASN A 11 -9.25 -1.60 -5.80
C ASN A 11 -8.65 -0.27 -6.27
N PRO A 12 -7.46 0.10 -5.78
CA PRO A 12 -6.82 1.36 -6.15
C PRO A 12 -6.41 1.34 -7.63
N SER A 13 -6.36 2.53 -8.20
CA SER A 13 -5.80 2.76 -9.54
C SER A 13 -4.67 3.78 -9.45
N SER A 14 -3.76 3.76 -10.39
CA SER A 14 -2.62 4.68 -10.45
C SER A 14 -2.54 5.32 -11.82
N GLY A 15 -1.90 6.50 -11.89
CA GLY A 15 -1.53 7.17 -13.12
C GLY A 15 -0.42 6.42 -13.86
N ASP A 16 -0.71 5.23 -14.32
CA ASP A 16 0.21 4.42 -15.10
C ASP A 16 0.32 4.90 -16.56
N TYR A 17 1.02 4.15 -17.38
CA TYR A 17 1.27 4.49 -18.79
C TYR A 17 0.01 4.55 -19.68
N PHE A 18 -1.17 4.27 -19.15
CA PHE A 18 -2.44 4.44 -19.85
C PHE A 18 -3.10 5.79 -19.58
N THR A 19 -2.54 6.64 -18.73
CA THR A 19 -3.08 7.95 -18.39
C THR A 19 -2.38 9.08 -19.15
N ALA A 20 -2.98 10.26 -19.13
CA ALA A 20 -2.39 11.46 -19.71
C ALA A 20 -1.10 11.94 -18.98
N THR A 21 -0.87 11.44 -17.77
CA THR A 21 0.31 11.69 -16.94
C THR A 21 1.35 10.58 -17.13
N ALA A 22 1.63 10.20 -18.37
CA ALA A 22 2.60 9.16 -18.69
C ALA A 22 3.94 9.37 -17.95
N GLY A 23 4.41 8.31 -17.29
CA GLY A 23 5.63 8.35 -16.49
C GLY A 23 5.46 8.76 -15.04
N TYR A 24 4.26 9.21 -14.63
CA TYR A 24 3.94 9.41 -13.22
C TYR A 24 3.19 8.20 -12.64
N LEU A 25 3.59 7.77 -11.47
CA LEU A 25 3.00 6.64 -10.76
C LEU A 25 2.67 7.06 -9.32
N GLU A 26 1.40 7.13 -8.97
CA GLU A 26 0.93 7.36 -7.60
C GLU A 26 0.74 6.01 -6.90
N LEU A 27 1.54 5.74 -5.89
CA LEU A 27 1.45 4.50 -5.11
C LEU A 27 0.73 4.68 -3.78
N ASP A 28 0.45 5.92 -3.37
CA ASP A 28 -0.28 6.20 -2.14
C ASP A 28 -1.78 5.95 -2.34
N ILE A 29 -2.38 5.14 -1.49
CA ILE A 29 -3.83 4.87 -1.54
C ILE A 29 -4.58 6.03 -0.92
N CYS A 30 -5.11 6.93 -1.74
CA CYS A 30 -5.79 8.15 -1.29
C CYS A 30 -7.02 8.46 -2.13
N GLU A 31 -7.93 9.27 -1.60
CA GLU A 31 -9.11 9.80 -2.31
C GLU A 31 -8.85 11.14 -3.01
N GLY A 32 -7.64 11.59 -3.01
CA GLY A 32 -7.19 12.78 -3.71
C GLY A 32 -5.93 13.33 -3.07
N LYS A 33 -4.92 13.55 -3.88
CA LYS A 33 -3.64 14.13 -3.49
C LYS A 33 -3.23 15.10 -4.59
N GLU A 34 -2.85 16.33 -4.22
CA GLU A 34 -2.25 17.25 -5.18
C GLU A 34 -0.84 16.79 -5.52
N VAL A 35 -0.62 16.56 -6.79
CA VAL A 35 0.67 16.11 -7.33
C VAL A 35 1.14 17.03 -8.44
N PRO A 36 2.44 17.24 -8.61
CA PRO A 36 2.96 18.00 -9.73
C PRO A 36 2.63 17.33 -11.06
N ASN A 37 2.26 18.12 -12.06
CA ASN A 37 2.32 17.65 -13.44
C ASN A 37 3.75 17.29 -13.80
N VAL A 38 3.92 16.42 -14.78
CA VAL A 38 5.24 16.10 -15.33
C VAL A 38 5.33 16.53 -16.78
N ASP A 39 6.52 16.95 -17.20
CA ASP A 39 6.80 17.23 -18.61
C ASP A 39 7.08 15.93 -19.41
N ASP A 40 7.32 16.05 -20.69
CA ASP A 40 7.60 14.92 -21.60
C ASP A 40 8.84 14.09 -21.19
N PHE A 41 9.63 14.58 -20.25
CA PHE A 41 10.82 13.90 -19.70
C PHE A 41 10.60 13.44 -18.25
N CYS A 42 9.32 13.37 -17.78
CA CYS A 42 8.94 12.99 -16.43
C CYS A 42 9.52 13.89 -15.32
N ARG A 43 9.82 15.17 -15.62
CA ARG A 43 10.31 16.13 -14.62
C ARG A 43 9.14 16.89 -14.01
N PRO A 44 9.12 17.07 -12.67
CA PRO A 44 8.05 17.81 -12.01
C PRO A 44 7.92 19.24 -12.52
N MET A 45 6.68 19.66 -12.77
CA MET A 45 6.32 21.02 -13.14
C MET A 45 5.83 21.80 -11.90
N LYS A 46 5.56 23.10 -12.06
CA LYS A 46 4.95 23.91 -11.00
C LYS A 46 3.45 23.73 -10.90
N GLU A 47 2.83 23.44 -12.02
CA GLU A 47 1.42 23.15 -12.12
C GLU A 47 1.13 21.80 -11.48
N THR A 48 0.03 21.73 -10.72
CA THR A 48 -0.41 20.52 -10.04
C THR A 48 -1.75 20.04 -10.59
N HIS A 49 -2.06 18.78 -10.38
CA HIS A 49 -3.40 18.23 -10.57
C HIS A 49 -3.77 17.36 -9.36
N LEU A 50 -5.05 17.05 -9.22
CA LEU A 50 -5.53 16.14 -8.19
C LEU A 50 -5.45 14.71 -8.72
N GLU A 51 -4.54 13.92 -8.16
CA GLU A 51 -4.46 12.48 -8.38
C GLU A 51 -5.36 11.76 -7.39
N THR A 52 -6.06 10.75 -7.84
CA THR A 52 -7.00 9.98 -7.02
C THR A 52 -6.80 8.49 -7.30
N THR A 53 -6.36 7.74 -6.32
CA THR A 53 -6.24 6.28 -6.42
C THR A 53 -7.52 5.56 -6.04
N LEU A 54 -8.38 6.18 -5.22
CA LEU A 54 -9.73 5.74 -4.92
C LEU A 54 -10.75 6.74 -5.46
N THR A 55 -11.76 6.24 -6.16
CA THR A 55 -12.87 7.04 -6.67
C THR A 55 -14.18 6.66 -5.99
N GLY A 56 -15.06 7.64 -5.78
CA GLY A 56 -16.39 7.45 -5.21
C GLY A 56 -16.47 7.71 -3.72
N THR A 57 -17.35 7.00 -3.03
CA THR A 57 -17.70 7.26 -1.61
C THR A 57 -16.85 6.48 -0.61
N HIS A 58 -15.74 5.91 -1.02
CA HIS A 58 -14.93 5.03 -0.17
C HIS A 58 -13.92 5.82 0.66
N LYS A 59 -14.41 6.42 1.71
CA LYS A 59 -13.59 7.06 2.73
C LYS A 59 -13.23 6.01 3.78
N ILE A 60 -12.16 5.28 3.56
CA ILE A 60 -11.77 4.14 4.38
C ILE A 60 -11.66 4.51 5.86
N ALA A 61 -10.98 5.62 6.16
CA ALA A 61 -10.81 6.08 7.54
C ALA A 61 -12.15 6.48 8.20
N GLU A 62 -13.05 7.15 7.47
CA GLU A 62 -14.38 7.52 7.99
C GLU A 62 -15.25 6.29 8.24
N ILE A 63 -15.22 5.32 7.34
CA ILE A 63 -15.94 4.06 7.51
C ILE A 63 -15.40 3.31 8.72
N ALA A 64 -14.08 3.19 8.83
CA ALA A 64 -13.43 2.53 9.94
C ALA A 64 -13.79 3.20 11.27
N ALA A 65 -13.67 4.52 11.36
CA ALA A 65 -14.06 5.26 12.56
C ALA A 65 -15.53 5.04 12.95
N ALA A 66 -16.44 5.05 11.97
CA ALA A 66 -17.87 4.85 12.21
C ALA A 66 -18.20 3.43 12.72
N VAL A 67 -17.47 2.42 12.23
CA VAL A 67 -17.62 1.01 12.64
C VAL A 67 -17.00 0.80 14.03
N HIS A 68 -15.79 1.27 14.25
CA HIS A 68 -15.09 1.17 15.53
C HIS A 68 -15.82 1.90 16.67
N ALA A 69 -16.46 3.04 16.38
CA ALA A 69 -17.26 3.76 17.36
C ALA A 69 -18.44 2.93 17.94
N LYS A 70 -18.82 1.87 17.24
CA LYS A 70 -19.86 0.92 17.67
C LYS A 70 -19.30 -0.42 18.16
N GLY A 71 -18.00 -0.53 18.31
CA GLY A 71 -17.31 -1.75 18.72
C GLY A 71 -17.16 -2.81 17.60
N GLY A 72 -17.48 -2.45 16.37
CA GLY A 72 -17.32 -3.32 15.21
C GLY A 72 -15.86 -3.44 14.75
N LYS A 73 -15.62 -4.35 13.81
CA LYS A 73 -14.32 -4.63 13.19
C LYS A 73 -14.30 -4.28 11.71
N VAL A 74 -13.14 -3.89 11.22
CA VAL A 74 -12.94 -3.52 9.81
C VAL A 74 -11.87 -4.40 9.20
N ILE A 75 -12.20 -5.03 8.09
CA ILE A 75 -11.29 -5.86 7.30
C ILE A 75 -11.17 -5.23 5.92
N ALA A 76 -9.96 -4.95 5.46
CA ALA A 76 -9.72 -4.50 4.10
C ALA A 76 -9.06 -5.61 3.27
N ASN A 77 -9.58 -5.81 2.07
CA ASN A 77 -8.93 -6.58 1.02
C ASN A 77 -8.49 -5.61 -0.07
N ILE A 78 -7.19 -5.41 -0.22
CA ILE A 78 -6.62 -4.54 -1.25
C ILE A 78 -6.19 -5.38 -2.44
N ASN A 79 -6.58 -4.99 -3.65
CA ASN A 79 -6.05 -5.56 -4.88
C ASN A 79 -4.70 -4.93 -5.22
N PHE A 80 -3.68 -5.76 -5.49
CA PHE A 80 -2.29 -5.36 -5.72
C PHE A 80 -1.83 -5.62 -7.16
N PRO A 81 -2.25 -4.84 -8.15
CA PRO A 81 -1.55 -4.82 -9.44
C PRO A 81 -0.15 -4.18 -9.32
N LEU A 82 0.06 -3.36 -8.29
CA LEU A 82 1.27 -2.62 -7.99
C LEU A 82 1.61 -2.73 -6.50
N ALA A 83 2.83 -2.33 -6.12
CA ALA A 83 3.27 -2.24 -4.72
C ALA A 83 2.74 -0.96 -4.06
N TRP A 84 1.50 -0.98 -3.60
CA TRP A 84 0.89 0.16 -2.94
C TRP A 84 1.56 0.55 -1.62
N LEU A 85 1.53 1.85 -1.30
CA LEU A 85 1.82 2.38 0.04
C LEU A 85 0.58 2.17 0.91
N VAL A 86 0.61 1.17 1.75
CA VAL A 86 -0.59 0.71 2.48
C VAL A 86 -0.89 1.46 3.77
N GLY A 87 0.01 2.34 4.21
CA GLY A 87 -0.09 3.00 5.51
C GLY A 87 -1.39 3.78 5.75
N ASN A 88 -2.00 4.34 4.69
CA ASN A 88 -3.27 5.05 4.80
C ASN A 88 -4.48 4.12 5.03
N VAL A 89 -4.36 2.86 4.69
CA VAL A 89 -5.40 1.85 4.89
C VAL A 89 -5.12 1.02 6.13
N GLU A 90 -3.93 0.43 6.23
CA GLU A 90 -3.57 -0.55 7.26
C GLU A 90 -3.82 -0.03 8.68
N ARG A 91 -3.39 1.18 8.99
CA ARG A 91 -3.57 1.79 10.32
C ARG A 91 -5.02 2.02 10.75
N ASN A 92 -5.97 1.93 9.83
CA ASN A 92 -7.40 2.16 10.08
C ASN A 92 -8.21 0.86 10.16
N VAL A 93 -7.61 -0.30 9.88
CA VAL A 93 -8.33 -1.56 9.81
C VAL A 93 -7.80 -2.56 10.84
N ASP A 94 -8.63 -3.52 11.21
CA ASP A 94 -8.25 -4.58 12.16
C ASP A 94 -7.55 -5.75 11.48
N ALA A 95 -7.79 -5.93 10.18
CA ALA A 95 -7.10 -6.93 9.36
C ALA A 95 -6.96 -6.44 7.92
N LEU A 96 -5.83 -6.75 7.31
CA LEU A 96 -5.51 -6.43 5.93
C LEU A 96 -5.21 -7.72 5.16
N LEU A 97 -5.91 -7.92 4.04
CA LEU A 97 -5.65 -8.99 3.08
C LEU A 97 -5.09 -8.39 1.80
N ALA A 98 -4.03 -8.99 1.28
CA ALA A 98 -3.48 -8.67 -0.04
C ALA A 98 -4.10 -9.59 -1.09
N GLY A 99 -4.91 -9.03 -1.98
CA GLY A 99 -5.49 -9.71 -3.12
C GLY A 99 -4.66 -9.46 -4.38
N PHE A 100 -4.45 -10.50 -5.17
CA PHE A 100 -3.79 -10.45 -6.47
C PHE A 100 -4.77 -10.98 -7.50
N GLU A 101 -5.70 -10.12 -7.95
CA GLU A 101 -6.83 -10.49 -8.82
C GLU A 101 -7.69 -11.64 -8.24
N THR A 102 -7.80 -11.68 -6.91
CA THR A 102 -8.51 -12.75 -6.20
C THR A 102 -10.01 -12.52 -6.24
N TYR A 103 -10.78 -13.54 -6.57
CA TYR A 103 -12.23 -13.47 -6.52
C TYR A 103 -12.75 -13.21 -5.10
N PRO A 104 -13.77 -12.36 -4.93
CA PRO A 104 -14.34 -12.04 -3.62
C PRO A 104 -14.78 -13.26 -2.82
N ALA A 105 -15.27 -14.32 -3.48
CA ALA A 105 -15.67 -15.55 -2.81
C ALA A 105 -14.50 -16.24 -2.09
N ALA A 106 -13.32 -16.29 -2.72
CA ALA A 106 -12.12 -16.86 -2.09
C ALA A 106 -11.64 -16.00 -0.90
N THR A 107 -11.70 -14.67 -1.03
CA THR A 107 -11.42 -13.76 0.08
C THR A 107 -12.35 -13.99 1.26
N LEU A 108 -13.65 -14.16 1.00
CA LEU A 108 -14.63 -14.45 2.05
C LEU A 108 -14.40 -15.82 2.70
N ASP A 109 -13.94 -16.83 1.96
CA ASP A 109 -13.58 -18.13 2.55
C ASP A 109 -12.41 -18.03 3.54
N VAL A 110 -11.45 -17.17 3.26
CA VAL A 110 -10.38 -16.82 4.22
C VAL A 110 -10.98 -16.10 5.43
N ILE A 111 -11.74 -15.03 5.23
CA ILE A 111 -12.29 -14.20 6.33
C ILE A 111 -13.17 -15.06 7.27
N PHE A 112 -13.95 -15.99 6.74
CA PHE A 112 -14.81 -16.86 7.53
C PHE A 112 -14.12 -18.14 8.04
N GLY A 113 -12.81 -18.27 7.89
CA GLY A 113 -12.03 -19.40 8.40
C GLY A 113 -12.31 -20.72 7.67
N ARG A 114 -12.91 -20.69 6.47
CA ARG A 114 -13.13 -21.88 5.64
C ARG A 114 -11.86 -22.34 4.94
N TYR A 115 -10.94 -21.41 4.74
CA TYR A 115 -9.62 -21.66 4.15
C TYR A 115 -8.55 -20.93 4.95
N ASN A 116 -7.55 -21.64 5.44
CA ASN A 116 -6.40 -21.04 6.10
C ASN A 116 -5.45 -20.45 5.05
N PRO A 117 -5.18 -19.13 5.07
CA PRO A 117 -4.30 -18.52 4.09
C PRO A 117 -2.88 -19.05 4.22
N THR A 118 -2.31 -19.48 3.11
CA THR A 118 -0.92 -19.92 2.99
C THR A 118 -0.10 -19.04 2.06
N GLY A 119 -0.77 -18.10 1.40
CA GLY A 119 -0.16 -17.14 0.50
C GLY A 119 0.86 -16.25 1.21
N LYS A 120 1.89 -15.87 0.48
CA LYS A 120 2.95 -14.98 0.94
C LYS A 120 3.05 -13.81 -0.03
N LEU A 121 3.46 -12.64 0.47
CA LEU A 121 3.69 -11.48 -0.38
C LEU A 121 4.74 -11.81 -1.44
N PRO A 122 4.43 -11.61 -2.71
CA PRO A 122 5.39 -11.81 -3.80
C PRO A 122 6.33 -10.62 -3.98
N ILE A 123 6.13 -9.55 -3.21
CA ILE A 123 6.88 -8.30 -3.26
C ILE A 123 7.01 -7.73 -1.84
N THR A 124 8.04 -6.92 -1.62
CA THR A 124 8.14 -6.08 -0.42
C THR A 124 7.34 -4.80 -0.63
N LEU A 125 6.47 -4.46 0.33
CA LEU A 125 5.72 -3.21 0.29
C LEU A 125 6.56 -2.09 0.91
N PRO A 126 6.79 -0.97 0.18
CA PRO A 126 7.57 0.14 0.68
C PRO A 126 6.82 0.90 1.79
N LYS A 127 7.56 1.52 2.71
CA LYS A 127 6.96 2.24 3.82
C LYS A 127 6.41 3.61 3.45
N GLY A 128 6.96 4.25 2.40
CA GLY A 128 6.58 5.58 1.95
C GLY A 128 7.36 6.02 0.72
N ASP A 129 7.01 7.19 0.20
CA ASP A 129 7.65 7.77 -0.98
C ASP A 129 9.15 8.02 -0.79
N GLU A 130 9.57 8.28 0.46
CA GLU A 130 10.97 8.58 0.78
C GLU A 130 11.93 7.43 0.49
N VAL A 131 11.44 6.20 0.41
CA VAL A 131 12.27 5.03 0.05
C VAL A 131 12.20 4.68 -1.44
N LEU A 132 11.33 5.38 -2.18
CA LEU A 132 11.18 5.24 -3.63
C LEU A 132 11.97 6.30 -4.40
N ALA A 133 12.44 7.34 -3.71
CA ALA A 133 13.09 8.49 -4.31
C ALA A 133 14.47 8.18 -4.90
N VAL A 134 14.95 9.10 -5.71
CA VAL A 134 16.33 9.16 -6.20
C VAL A 134 17.10 10.11 -5.29
N ASN A 135 18.31 9.74 -4.88
CA ASN A 135 19.15 10.61 -4.07
C ASN A 135 19.68 11.83 -4.86
N ALA A 136 20.37 12.74 -4.18
CA ALA A 136 20.90 13.96 -4.79
C ALA A 136 21.89 13.69 -5.95
N ASP A 137 22.53 12.52 -5.98
CA ASP A 137 23.46 12.09 -7.02
C ASP A 137 22.76 11.42 -8.21
N GLY A 138 21.43 11.34 -8.19
CA GLY A 138 20.64 10.69 -9.23
C GLY A 138 20.65 9.17 -9.14
N VAL A 139 21.13 8.59 -8.05
CA VAL A 139 21.11 7.14 -7.82
C VAL A 139 19.77 6.73 -7.25
N CYS A 140 19.11 5.75 -7.86
CA CYS A 140 17.88 5.19 -7.36
C CYS A 140 18.13 4.50 -6.01
N ILE A 141 17.46 4.96 -4.97
CA ILE A 141 17.49 4.37 -3.64
C ILE A 141 16.29 3.44 -3.39
N SER A 142 15.51 3.19 -4.44
CA SER A 142 14.36 2.30 -4.42
C SER A 142 14.76 0.93 -4.98
N PRO A 143 15.32 0.05 -4.15
CA PRO A 143 15.69 -1.29 -4.58
C PRO A 143 14.46 -2.16 -4.81
N ASN A 144 14.65 -3.22 -5.57
CA ASN A 144 13.64 -4.25 -5.76
C ASN A 144 14.04 -5.55 -5.04
N ASP A 145 13.16 -6.53 -5.07
CA ASP A 145 13.39 -7.84 -4.45
C ASP A 145 14.27 -8.73 -5.34
N VAL A 146 15.54 -8.36 -5.47
CA VAL A 146 16.54 -9.14 -6.22
C VAL A 146 17.30 -10.06 -5.26
N PRO A 147 17.41 -11.36 -5.55
CA PRO A 147 18.18 -12.27 -4.71
C PRO A 147 19.62 -11.81 -4.49
N GLY A 148 20.05 -11.76 -3.24
CA GLY A 148 21.39 -11.30 -2.85
C GLY A 148 21.55 -9.78 -2.75
N TYR A 149 20.52 -9.00 -3.04
CA TYR A 149 20.52 -7.56 -2.84
C TYR A 149 19.85 -7.19 -1.51
N ASP A 150 20.64 -6.62 -0.59
CA ASP A 150 20.12 -6.11 0.67
C ASP A 150 19.74 -4.63 0.51
N LYS A 151 18.45 -4.38 0.28
CA LYS A 151 17.92 -3.04 0.10
C LYS A 151 18.11 -2.13 1.32
N ASP A 152 18.08 -2.68 2.51
CA ASP A 152 18.25 -1.90 3.73
C ASP A 152 19.69 -1.44 3.91
N GLN A 153 20.67 -2.20 3.41
CA GLN A 153 22.09 -1.84 3.47
C GLN A 153 22.37 -0.51 2.76
N TYR A 154 21.72 -0.29 1.63
CA TYR A 154 21.98 0.86 0.75
C TYR A 154 21.07 2.06 1.06
N MET A 155 20.14 1.94 2.00
CA MET A 155 19.31 3.06 2.43
C MET A 155 20.08 4.01 3.34
N PRO A 156 19.78 5.32 3.27
CA PRO A 156 20.31 6.30 4.20
C PRO A 156 20.06 5.92 5.66
N ALA A 157 21.02 6.23 6.53
CA ALA A 157 20.95 5.85 7.94
C ALA A 157 19.75 6.46 8.67
N GLU A 158 19.36 7.67 8.29
CA GLU A 158 18.22 8.40 8.84
C GLU A 158 16.86 7.77 8.52
N LEU A 159 16.80 6.91 7.51
CA LEU A 159 15.60 6.16 7.16
C LEU A 159 15.49 4.82 7.88
N LYS A 160 16.59 4.37 8.53
CA LYS A 160 16.63 3.07 9.20
C LYS A 160 15.98 3.14 10.58
N ASP A 161 15.21 2.13 10.90
CA ASP A 161 14.67 1.93 12.25
C ASP A 161 15.69 1.27 13.19
N GLU A 162 15.25 0.95 14.40
CA GLU A 162 16.08 0.32 15.44
C GLU A 162 16.60 -1.08 15.06
N ASN A 163 16.00 -1.71 14.04
CA ASN A 163 16.42 -3.02 13.52
C ASN A 163 17.30 -2.89 12.26
N GLY A 164 17.64 -1.67 11.87
CA GLY A 164 18.40 -1.38 10.65
C GLY A 164 17.58 -1.53 9.35
N LYS A 165 16.27 -1.68 9.47
CA LYS A 165 15.33 -1.76 8.35
C LYS A 165 14.87 -0.37 7.93
N ALA A 166 14.81 -0.15 6.63
CA ALA A 166 14.47 1.16 6.09
C ALA A 166 13.36 1.12 5.05
N TYR A 167 13.29 0.05 4.25
CA TYR A 167 12.45 0.01 3.05
C TYR A 167 11.03 -0.47 3.31
N ALA A 168 10.90 -1.60 4.02
CA ALA A 168 9.61 -2.26 4.16
C ALA A 168 8.66 -1.50 5.10
N TYR A 169 7.38 -1.49 4.74
CA TYR A 169 6.32 -1.07 5.65
C TYR A 169 6.32 -1.96 6.89
N ARG A 170 6.15 -1.33 8.06
CA ARG A 170 6.06 -2.03 9.35
C ARG A 170 4.74 -1.69 10.03
N ASP A 171 3.98 -2.71 10.41
CA ASP A 171 2.73 -2.54 11.14
C ASP A 171 2.95 -2.23 12.64
N ALA A 172 1.86 -1.94 13.34
CA ALA A 172 1.88 -1.65 14.79
C ALA A 172 2.31 -2.86 15.65
N ASN A 173 2.25 -4.08 15.12
CA ASN A 173 2.68 -5.31 15.78
C ASN A 173 4.17 -5.62 15.52
N GLY A 174 4.84 -4.79 14.73
CA GLY A 174 6.26 -4.95 14.39
C GLY A 174 6.53 -5.87 13.21
N ASN A 175 5.52 -6.30 12.47
CA ASN A 175 5.70 -7.12 11.27
C ASN A 175 6.14 -6.25 10.09
N TYR A 176 7.17 -6.69 9.37
CA TYR A 176 7.59 -6.07 8.12
C TYR A 176 6.89 -6.76 6.94
N TYR A 177 6.30 -5.96 6.07
CA TYR A 177 5.61 -6.47 4.88
C TYR A 177 6.61 -6.69 3.75
N GLU A 178 7.52 -7.62 3.99
CA GLU A 178 8.57 -8.02 3.06
C GLU A 178 8.13 -9.18 2.16
N LEU A 179 8.90 -9.38 1.08
CA LEU A 179 8.81 -10.60 0.27
C LEU A 179 8.76 -11.85 1.15
N ASN A 180 7.82 -12.72 0.89
CA ASN A 180 7.52 -13.94 1.65
C ASN A 180 6.84 -13.71 3.02
N PHE A 181 6.51 -12.48 3.39
CA PHE A 181 5.66 -12.26 4.57
C PHE A 181 4.22 -12.74 4.33
N GLY A 182 3.60 -13.26 5.37
CA GLY A 182 2.19 -13.63 5.38
C GLY A 182 1.82 -14.39 6.63
N LEU A 183 0.67 -14.05 7.18
CA LEU A 183 0.10 -14.67 8.36
C LEU A 183 -0.80 -15.85 7.98
N SER A 184 -1.07 -16.72 8.94
CA SER A 184 -2.03 -17.83 8.88
C SER A 184 -2.71 -17.97 10.23
N TYR A 185 -3.82 -18.68 10.28
CA TYR A 185 -4.49 -19.00 11.54
C TYR A 185 -3.68 -19.97 12.37
#